data_d2b03d8ec75ba1a5c4c5829c8b46f2ab
#
_entry.id   d2b03d8ec75ba1a5c4c5829c8b46f2ab
#
_cell.length_a   1.000
_cell.length_b   1.000
_cell.length_c   1.000
_cell.angle_alpha   90.00
_cell.angle_beta   90.00
_cell.angle_gamma   90.00
#
_symmetry.space_group_name_H-M   'P 1'
#
loop_
_entity.id
_entity.type
_entity.pdbx_description
1 polymer ?
#
loop_
_entity_poly.entity_id
_entity_poly.type
_entity_poly.pdbx_seq_one_letter_code
_entity_poly.pdbx_strand_id
1 'polypeptide(L)'
;MSEVMSESLFAAVMPVRGGDPTERAALVRSLIADGAQVSARDEQRATPLHRAVEAPYDGNSALPSLEVVRALLECGADVHAVDNHGATPVGRAVAYCGSGLTRREERALEVLELLVEHGARLDGPSGLRTGGSLAHHSDVARQVYAFLLDHGAPIDAVDHHGDTPLHAAVRSRRPDLVKLLLGRGADSAAVNGLGQTPLGVALRLPDHGGEKREAQAETVAVLEAAGAPARVRHPVVEGGPLPIDMEAIRRVAGVLRAEQAAVYEAAGLPDGSGWLTELVEPDLDTYQEFAARLREGIDPDLLGAVPEMCAKALGGDGATRTLLGDQLLNTPFFHHGDLVVKGHLQVAAPFVLTGSLTVEGVLRDCGPQSIMAIGGDVTARGMFTDGDVECRDIHAEVVYGSYNDHTLRAGTIHARLVIEDDHETIASVEADHYYDQDTYQDVFGEGVQEELRELLVDEVFAAEEDEDEERLDPGLLFDRLAEGLPVFRASATSQTR
;
A
#
# COMPACT_ATOMS: atom_id res chain seq x y z
N MET A 1 -24.27 27.59 12.22
CA MET A 1 -23.36 28.53 12.94
C MET A 1 -22.12 27.82 13.49
N SER A 2 -22.25 26.72 14.20
CA SER A 2 -21.09 25.93 14.71
C SER A 2 -20.21 25.35 13.59
N GLU A 3 -20.80 24.93 12.49
CA GLU A 3 -20.10 24.34 11.33
C GLU A 3 -19.24 25.39 10.60
N VAL A 4 -19.81 26.54 10.28
CA VAL A 4 -19.08 27.69 9.67
C VAL A 4 -17.92 28.16 10.57
N MET A 5 -18.12 28.13 11.90
CA MET A 5 -17.06 28.50 12.85
C MET A 5 -15.94 27.45 12.87
N SER A 6 -16.27 26.16 12.68
CA SER A 6 -15.29 25.10 12.62
C SER A 6 -14.49 25.16 11.31
N GLU A 7 -15.10 25.45 10.17
CA GLU A 7 -14.40 25.75 8.90
C GLU A 7 -13.42 26.92 9.04
N SER A 8 -13.86 27.99 9.71
CA SER A 8 -13.01 29.16 10.01
C SER A 8 -11.82 28.77 10.91
N LEU A 9 -12.02 27.82 11.84
CA LEU A 9 -10.95 27.30 12.69
C LEU A 9 -9.92 26.52 11.86
N PHE A 10 -10.36 25.63 10.95
CA PHE A 10 -9.45 24.92 10.05
C PHE A 10 -8.62 25.90 9.20
N ALA A 11 -9.25 26.92 8.63
CA ALA A 11 -8.53 27.95 7.88
C ALA A 11 -7.51 28.72 8.75
N ALA A 12 -7.84 29.02 10.01
CA ALA A 12 -6.95 29.73 10.92
C ALA A 12 -5.75 28.93 11.40
N VAL A 13 -5.84 27.59 11.46
CA VAL A 13 -4.76 26.73 11.96
C VAL A 13 -3.78 26.29 10.87
N MET A 14 -4.18 26.32 9.59
CA MET A 14 -3.30 25.92 8.47
C MET A 14 -2.01 26.73 8.46
N PRO A 15 -0.84 26.10 8.28
CA PRO A 15 0.42 26.82 8.11
C PRO A 15 0.38 27.73 6.88
N VAL A 16 0.70 29.00 7.06
CA VAL A 16 0.77 30.00 5.98
C VAL A 16 2.07 30.78 6.03
N ARG A 17 2.55 31.25 4.89
CA ARG A 17 3.66 32.18 4.83
C ARG A 17 3.23 33.57 5.25
N GLY A 18 3.94 34.14 6.22
CA GLY A 18 3.67 35.52 6.71
C GLY A 18 2.52 35.55 7.72
N GLY A 19 2.25 36.78 8.20
CA GLY A 19 1.30 37.00 9.31
C GLY A 19 1.98 36.80 10.68
N ASP A 20 1.42 37.47 11.69
CA ASP A 20 1.90 37.36 13.08
C ASP A 20 1.38 36.04 13.69
N PRO A 21 2.27 35.14 14.10
CA PRO A 21 1.87 33.90 14.76
C PRO A 21 1.04 34.11 16.02
N THR A 22 1.29 35.22 16.75
CA THR A 22 0.59 35.56 17.98
C THR A 22 -0.84 36.03 17.69
N GLU A 23 -1.03 36.81 16.62
CA GLU A 23 -2.38 37.23 16.18
C GLU A 23 -3.20 35.99 15.73
N ARG A 24 -2.59 35.08 15.03
CA ARG A 24 -3.26 33.83 14.62
C ARG A 24 -3.64 32.95 15.81
N ALA A 25 -2.76 32.80 16.77
CA ALA A 25 -3.06 32.07 18.00
C ALA A 25 -4.20 32.73 18.79
N ALA A 26 -4.24 34.08 18.82
CA ALA A 26 -5.34 34.82 19.42
C ALA A 26 -6.67 34.61 18.67
N LEU A 27 -6.63 34.59 17.33
CA LEU A 27 -7.80 34.27 16.49
C LEU A 27 -8.32 32.82 16.76
N VAL A 28 -7.44 31.84 16.87
CA VAL A 28 -7.81 30.44 17.20
C VAL A 28 -8.53 30.41 18.56
N ARG A 29 -7.98 31.05 19.60
CA ARG A 29 -8.64 31.13 20.93
C ARG A 29 -10.00 31.83 20.85
N SER A 30 -10.12 32.93 20.08
CA SER A 30 -11.39 33.63 19.89
C SER A 30 -12.42 32.73 19.20
N LEU A 31 -12.08 32.09 18.09
CA LEU A 31 -12.99 31.19 17.36
C LEU A 31 -13.51 30.05 18.25
N ILE A 32 -12.63 29.44 19.08
CA ILE A 32 -13.04 28.41 20.01
C ILE A 32 -13.94 28.97 21.11
N ALA A 33 -13.64 30.14 21.66
CA ALA A 33 -14.48 30.80 22.65
C ALA A 33 -15.86 31.17 22.06
N ASP A 34 -15.94 31.50 20.79
CA ASP A 34 -17.17 31.83 20.04
C ASP A 34 -17.96 30.58 19.58
N GLY A 35 -17.46 29.38 19.91
CA GLY A 35 -18.19 28.11 19.71
C GLY A 35 -17.67 27.20 18.58
N ALA A 36 -16.52 27.50 17.99
CA ALA A 36 -15.84 26.53 17.12
C ALA A 36 -15.40 25.29 17.92
N GLN A 37 -15.60 24.12 17.35
CA GLN A 37 -15.26 22.88 18.04
C GLN A 37 -13.78 22.54 17.84
N VAL A 38 -13.00 22.53 18.91
CA VAL A 38 -11.57 22.16 18.89
C VAL A 38 -11.33 20.72 18.43
N SER A 39 -12.35 19.86 18.58
CA SER A 39 -12.38 18.45 18.15
C SER A 39 -13.10 18.23 16.80
N ALA A 40 -13.43 19.31 16.06
CA ALA A 40 -14.03 19.19 14.72
C ALA A 40 -13.17 18.27 13.83
N ARG A 41 -13.82 17.62 12.89
CA ARG A 41 -13.15 16.72 11.94
C ARG A 41 -13.47 17.12 10.51
N ASP A 42 -12.45 17.17 9.67
CA ASP A 42 -12.59 17.38 8.23
C ASP A 42 -12.92 16.07 7.49
N GLU A 43 -12.96 16.11 6.17
CA GLU A 43 -13.24 14.96 5.28
C GLU A 43 -12.28 13.78 5.52
N GLN A 44 -11.02 14.05 5.88
CA GLN A 44 -10.02 13.04 6.25
C GLN A 44 -10.09 12.63 7.73
N ARG A 45 -11.13 13.06 8.47
CA ARG A 45 -11.30 12.91 9.92
C ARG A 45 -10.14 13.50 10.72
N ALA A 46 -9.32 14.37 10.13
CA ALA A 46 -8.27 15.10 10.80
C ALA A 46 -8.87 16.21 11.67
N THR A 47 -8.30 16.43 12.87
CA THR A 47 -8.70 17.54 13.75
C THR A 47 -7.91 18.82 13.40
N PRO A 48 -8.32 20.00 13.90
CA PRO A 48 -7.53 21.22 13.77
C PRO A 48 -6.07 21.07 14.24
N LEU A 49 -5.83 20.23 15.26
CA LEU A 49 -4.47 19.95 15.74
C LEU A 49 -3.65 19.16 14.69
N HIS A 50 -4.24 18.18 13.99
CA HIS A 50 -3.56 17.48 12.90
C HIS A 50 -3.11 18.47 11.82
N ARG A 51 -3.99 19.39 11.42
CA ARG A 51 -3.69 20.39 10.39
C ARG A 51 -2.69 21.44 10.84
N ALA A 52 -2.70 21.83 12.12
CA ALA A 52 -1.75 22.79 12.68
C ALA A 52 -0.30 22.28 12.71
N VAL A 53 -0.10 20.96 12.89
CA VAL A 53 1.23 20.33 12.92
C VAL A 53 1.72 19.89 11.55
N GLU A 54 0.84 19.92 10.54
CA GLU A 54 1.10 19.48 9.17
C GLU A 54 1.82 20.59 8.39
N ALA A 55 2.90 20.29 7.67
CA ALA A 55 3.53 21.21 6.74
C ALA A 55 3.02 20.94 5.32
N PRO A 56 2.42 21.89 4.61
CA PRO A 56 1.87 21.66 3.28
C PRO A 56 2.94 21.26 2.26
N TYR A 57 2.59 20.31 1.40
CA TYR A 57 3.47 19.77 0.35
C TYR A 57 3.55 20.65 -0.91
N ASP A 58 2.80 21.74 -0.97
CA ASP A 58 2.56 22.61 -2.12
C ASP A 58 3.77 23.46 -2.59
N GLY A 59 4.98 23.12 -2.16
CA GLY A 59 6.17 23.93 -2.40
C GLY A 59 6.16 25.24 -1.58
N ASN A 60 5.10 25.51 -0.84
CA ASN A 60 4.97 26.62 0.08
C ASN A 60 5.73 26.27 1.37
N SER A 61 6.85 26.95 1.63
CA SER A 61 7.71 26.71 2.80
C SER A 61 7.08 27.20 4.13
N ALA A 62 5.76 27.13 4.26
CA ALA A 62 5.09 27.45 5.51
C ALA A 62 5.40 26.36 6.54
N LEU A 63 5.78 26.78 7.74
CA LEU A 63 6.04 25.87 8.86
C LEU A 63 4.89 25.92 9.87
N PRO A 64 4.63 24.82 10.60
CA PRO A 64 3.73 24.84 11.75
C PRO A 64 4.06 26.00 12.69
N SER A 65 3.04 26.70 13.16
CA SER A 65 3.21 27.74 14.17
C SER A 65 3.09 27.16 15.56
N LEU A 66 4.14 27.24 16.35
CA LEU A 66 4.13 26.75 17.74
C LEU A 66 3.08 27.47 18.60
N GLU A 67 2.86 28.77 18.34
CA GLU A 67 1.85 29.57 19.03
C GLU A 67 0.43 29.06 18.74
N VAL A 68 0.16 28.67 17.48
CA VAL A 68 -1.14 28.09 17.08
C VAL A 68 -1.31 26.69 17.68
N VAL A 69 -0.28 25.85 17.60
CA VAL A 69 -0.31 24.50 18.19
C VAL A 69 -0.55 24.60 19.71
N ARG A 70 0.19 25.47 20.40
CA ARG A 70 0.01 25.74 21.84
C ARG A 70 -1.40 26.22 22.17
N ALA A 71 -1.94 27.15 21.37
CA ALA A 71 -3.30 27.64 21.56
C ALA A 71 -4.35 26.54 21.47
N LEU A 72 -4.23 25.63 20.52
CA LEU A 72 -5.12 24.47 20.38
C LEU A 72 -5.02 23.54 21.59
N LEU A 73 -3.80 23.24 22.04
CA LEU A 73 -3.56 22.36 23.19
C LEU A 73 -4.10 22.97 24.49
N GLU A 74 -3.88 24.26 24.71
CA GLU A 74 -4.44 25.02 25.85
C GLU A 74 -5.98 25.07 25.82
N CYS A 75 -6.59 25.03 24.63
CA CYS A 75 -8.04 24.94 24.43
C CYS A 75 -8.58 23.50 24.51
N GLY A 76 -7.76 22.51 24.85
CA GLY A 76 -8.17 21.14 25.08
C GLY A 76 -8.23 20.27 23.81
N ALA A 77 -7.44 20.59 22.79
CA ALA A 77 -7.30 19.70 21.65
C ALA A 77 -6.76 18.32 22.08
N ASP A 78 -7.37 17.26 21.57
CA ASP A 78 -6.98 15.90 21.88
C ASP A 78 -5.69 15.51 21.11
N VAL A 79 -4.59 15.31 21.86
CA VAL A 79 -3.28 14.90 21.33
C VAL A 79 -3.25 13.46 20.83
N HIS A 80 -4.27 12.66 21.18
CA HIS A 80 -4.40 11.25 20.80
C HIS A 80 -5.44 11.00 19.71
N ALA A 81 -6.10 12.06 19.22
CA ALA A 81 -7.06 11.92 18.12
C ALA A 81 -6.41 11.22 16.93
N VAL A 82 -7.16 10.34 16.25
CA VAL A 82 -6.70 9.66 15.04
C VAL A 82 -7.51 10.10 13.83
N ASP A 83 -6.86 10.26 12.69
CA ASP A 83 -7.49 10.54 11.41
C ASP A 83 -7.94 9.25 10.68
N ASN A 84 -8.40 9.34 9.42
CA ASN A 84 -8.82 8.17 8.64
C ASN A 84 -7.66 7.25 8.23
N HIS A 85 -6.40 7.70 8.33
CA HIS A 85 -5.20 6.89 8.12
C HIS A 85 -4.67 6.27 9.43
N GLY A 86 -5.38 6.49 10.56
CA GLY A 86 -4.93 6.06 11.88
C GLY A 86 -3.76 6.88 12.43
N ALA A 87 -3.41 8.01 11.80
CA ALA A 87 -2.33 8.87 12.26
C ALA A 87 -2.81 9.78 13.40
N THR A 88 -1.95 9.99 14.40
CA THR A 88 -2.12 10.99 15.45
C THR A 88 -1.42 12.30 15.07
N PRO A 89 -1.65 13.42 15.78
CA PRO A 89 -0.85 14.64 15.59
C PRO A 89 0.67 14.41 15.67
N VAL A 90 1.11 13.51 16.56
CA VAL A 90 2.53 13.08 16.61
C VAL A 90 2.95 12.39 15.32
N GLY A 91 2.16 11.42 14.84
CA GLY A 91 2.45 10.72 13.58
C GLY A 91 2.56 11.68 12.39
N ARG A 92 1.68 12.68 12.33
CA ARG A 92 1.74 13.74 11.30
C ARG A 92 2.99 14.61 11.45
N ALA A 93 3.36 15.04 12.66
CA ALA A 93 4.58 15.82 12.89
C ALA A 93 5.85 15.03 12.52
N VAL A 94 5.91 13.74 12.85
CA VAL A 94 7.05 12.86 12.52
C VAL A 94 7.17 12.65 11.01
N ALA A 95 6.06 12.51 10.28
CA ALA A 95 6.08 12.31 8.82
C ALA A 95 6.81 13.43 8.07
N TYR A 96 6.89 14.64 8.63
CA TYR A 96 7.60 15.78 8.03
C TYR A 96 9.10 15.84 8.31
N CYS A 97 9.57 15.08 9.29
CA CYS A 97 11.01 15.04 9.64
C CYS A 97 11.89 14.44 8.54
N GLY A 98 11.30 13.81 7.52
CA GLY A 98 12.01 13.18 6.42
C GLY A 98 12.14 14.00 5.13
N SER A 99 11.76 15.28 5.15
CA SER A 99 11.69 16.08 3.92
C SER A 99 13.04 16.57 3.36
N GLY A 100 14.15 16.32 4.06
CA GLY A 100 15.49 16.80 3.69
C GLY A 100 15.69 18.32 3.82
N LEU A 101 14.71 19.02 4.41
CA LEU A 101 14.74 20.45 4.64
C LEU A 101 14.96 20.74 6.12
N THR A 102 16.19 21.06 6.52
CA THR A 102 16.65 21.24 7.90
C THR A 102 15.71 22.09 8.77
N ARG A 103 15.17 23.19 8.23
CA ARG A 103 14.21 24.04 8.96
C ARG A 103 12.87 23.37 9.27
N ARG A 104 12.40 22.48 8.41
CA ARG A 104 11.17 21.72 8.64
C ARG A 104 11.37 20.71 9.75
N GLU A 105 12.51 20.07 9.74
CA GLU A 105 12.87 19.03 10.71
C GLU A 105 13.09 19.62 12.10
N GLU A 106 13.80 20.77 12.21
CA GLU A 106 13.93 21.52 13.47
C GLU A 106 12.55 21.91 14.02
N ARG A 107 11.67 22.42 13.17
CA ARG A 107 10.30 22.80 13.58
C ARG A 107 9.47 21.57 14.00
N ALA A 108 9.63 20.44 13.32
CA ALA A 108 8.95 19.20 13.71
C ALA A 108 9.40 18.73 15.10
N LEU A 109 10.69 18.84 15.43
CA LEU A 109 11.19 18.52 16.76
C LEU A 109 10.56 19.45 17.83
N GLU A 110 10.52 20.76 17.60
CA GLU A 110 9.87 21.71 18.50
C GLU A 110 8.36 21.43 18.70
N VAL A 111 7.67 21.00 17.62
CA VAL A 111 6.26 20.57 17.70
C VAL A 111 6.13 19.28 18.49
N LEU A 112 7.00 18.30 18.28
CA LEU A 112 7.00 17.04 19.03
C LEU A 112 7.23 17.27 20.54
N GLU A 113 8.19 18.13 20.89
CA GLU A 113 8.43 18.54 22.28
C GLU A 113 7.15 19.10 22.90
N LEU A 114 6.49 20.02 22.18
CA LEU A 114 5.25 20.64 22.66
C LEU A 114 4.10 19.64 22.82
N LEU A 115 3.95 18.70 21.88
CA LEU A 115 2.91 17.65 21.98
C LEU A 115 3.17 16.73 23.18
N VAL A 116 4.43 16.32 23.41
CA VAL A 116 4.81 15.46 24.56
C VAL A 116 4.64 16.20 25.88
N GLU A 117 4.99 17.49 25.96
CA GLU A 117 4.72 18.33 27.14
C GLU A 117 3.21 18.38 27.50
N HIS A 118 2.32 18.23 26.52
CA HIS A 118 0.87 18.18 26.71
C HIS A 118 0.32 16.74 26.78
N GLY A 119 1.18 15.76 27.02
CA GLY A 119 0.79 14.37 27.33
C GLY A 119 0.63 13.46 26.11
N ALA A 120 1.11 13.85 24.94
CA ALA A 120 1.11 12.94 23.80
C ALA A 120 1.95 11.70 24.08
N ARG A 121 1.36 10.52 23.83
CA ARG A 121 2.03 9.23 24.01
C ARG A 121 2.71 8.82 22.71
N LEU A 122 3.92 8.27 22.82
CA LEU A 122 4.73 7.82 21.71
C LEU A 122 4.73 6.29 21.55
N ASP A 123 4.05 5.58 22.46
CA ASP A 123 3.92 4.11 22.49
C ASP A 123 2.81 3.57 21.56
N GLY A 124 2.09 4.45 20.88
CA GLY A 124 1.04 4.08 19.91
C GLY A 124 1.58 3.75 18.53
N PRO A 125 0.68 3.26 17.63
CA PRO A 125 1.06 2.83 16.27
C PRO A 125 1.67 3.93 15.39
N SER A 126 1.58 5.19 15.79
CA SER A 126 2.02 6.35 15.01
C SER A 126 3.41 6.90 15.37
N GLY A 127 4.07 6.38 16.39
CA GLY A 127 5.38 6.89 16.85
C GLY A 127 6.50 6.64 15.84
N LEU A 128 7.30 5.60 16.05
CA LEU A 128 8.39 5.21 15.15
C LEU A 128 7.94 4.48 13.88
N ARG A 129 6.64 4.11 13.74
CA ARG A 129 6.11 3.45 12.53
C ARG A 129 6.22 4.32 11.26
N THR A 130 6.29 5.63 11.40
CA THR A 130 6.60 6.56 10.31
C THR A 130 8.10 6.68 10.02
N GLY A 131 8.90 5.79 10.61
CA GLY A 131 10.36 5.79 10.52
C GLY A 131 10.93 5.69 9.11
N GLY A 132 10.19 5.13 8.13
CA GLY A 132 10.56 5.18 6.72
C GLY A 132 10.75 6.61 6.20
N SER A 133 9.96 7.56 6.69
CA SER A 133 10.05 8.98 6.34
C SER A 133 11.22 9.70 7.04
N LEU A 134 11.62 9.25 8.23
CA LEU A 134 12.72 9.86 9.02
C LEU A 134 14.14 9.49 8.50
N ALA A 135 14.21 8.55 7.59
CA ALA A 135 15.46 8.00 7.13
C ALA A 135 16.20 8.89 6.10
N HIS A 136 15.69 10.09 5.80
CA HIS A 136 16.38 11.03 4.92
C HIS A 136 17.56 11.76 5.62
N HIS A 137 18.51 12.22 4.82
CA HIS A 137 19.90 12.59 5.12
C HIS A 137 20.10 13.86 5.99
N SER A 138 19.44 14.01 7.15
CA SER A 138 19.70 15.14 8.00
C SER A 138 20.19 14.75 9.41
N ASP A 139 21.03 15.59 10.01
CA ASP A 139 21.46 15.42 11.40
C ASP A 139 20.30 15.56 12.40
N VAL A 140 19.23 16.26 12.00
CA VAL A 140 18.04 16.46 12.82
C VAL A 140 17.21 15.17 12.93
N ALA A 141 17.16 14.35 11.87
CA ALA A 141 16.50 13.05 11.93
C ALA A 141 17.03 12.19 13.10
N ARG A 142 18.34 12.21 13.31
CA ARG A 142 18.95 11.51 14.46
C ARG A 142 18.48 12.06 15.79
N GLN A 143 18.31 13.38 15.92
CA GLN A 143 17.81 14.03 17.15
C GLN A 143 16.36 13.65 17.39
N VAL A 144 15.51 13.62 16.33
CA VAL A 144 14.13 13.20 16.40
C VAL A 144 14.03 11.73 16.86
N TYR A 145 14.82 10.83 16.27
CA TYR A 145 14.86 9.43 16.73
C TYR A 145 15.27 9.31 18.20
N ALA A 146 16.33 10.03 18.60
CA ALA A 146 16.75 10.03 20.00
C ALA A 146 15.66 10.54 20.93
N PHE A 147 15.01 11.65 20.55
CA PHE A 147 13.91 12.23 21.32
C PHE A 147 12.73 11.24 21.46
N LEU A 148 12.28 10.62 20.36
CA LEU A 148 11.18 9.66 20.39
C LEU A 148 11.49 8.46 21.29
N LEU A 149 12.72 7.91 21.21
CA LEU A 149 13.16 6.80 22.03
C LEU A 149 13.29 7.19 23.51
N ASP A 150 13.80 8.39 23.80
CA ASP A 150 13.93 8.90 25.16
C ASP A 150 12.57 9.12 25.86
N HIS A 151 11.51 9.29 25.05
CA HIS A 151 10.12 9.44 25.53
C HIS A 151 9.27 8.17 25.37
N GLY A 152 9.91 7.01 25.20
CA GLY A 152 9.26 5.70 25.30
C GLY A 152 8.66 5.17 23.99
N ALA A 153 9.02 5.72 22.84
CA ALA A 153 8.63 5.13 21.57
C ALA A 153 9.20 3.70 21.45
N PRO A 154 8.39 2.71 21.00
CA PRO A 154 8.84 1.33 20.89
C PRO A 154 9.93 1.20 19.81
N ILE A 155 11.13 0.80 20.22
CA ILE A 155 12.32 0.75 19.34
C ILE A 155 12.19 -0.25 18.19
N ASP A 156 11.41 -1.32 18.37
CA ASP A 156 11.18 -2.37 17.40
C ASP A 156 9.74 -2.34 16.82
N ALA A 157 9.05 -1.17 16.89
CA ALA A 157 7.76 -1.00 16.25
C ALA A 157 7.86 -1.23 14.75
N VAL A 158 6.96 -2.03 14.18
CA VAL A 158 6.97 -2.33 12.76
C VAL A 158 6.01 -1.41 11.99
N ASP A 159 6.42 -1.01 10.80
CA ASP A 159 5.55 -0.31 9.85
C ASP A 159 4.66 -1.29 9.07
N HIS A 160 3.94 -0.79 8.05
CA HIS A 160 3.07 -1.60 7.21
C HIS A 160 3.81 -2.61 6.31
N HIS A 161 5.12 -2.46 6.13
CA HIS A 161 5.99 -3.44 5.46
C HIS A 161 6.60 -4.45 6.44
N GLY A 162 6.30 -4.33 7.74
CA GLY A 162 6.97 -5.10 8.79
C GLY A 162 8.39 -4.62 9.07
N ASP A 163 8.85 -3.52 8.48
CA ASP A 163 10.17 -2.96 8.73
C ASP A 163 10.22 -2.30 10.11
N THR A 164 11.21 -2.66 10.92
CA THR A 164 11.52 -1.95 12.16
C THR A 164 12.27 -0.64 11.85
N PRO A 165 12.40 0.30 12.79
CA PRO A 165 13.25 1.49 12.61
C PRO A 165 14.69 1.15 12.16
N LEU A 166 15.22 0.01 12.60
CA LEU A 166 16.53 -0.45 12.19
C LEU A 166 16.57 -0.85 10.71
N HIS A 167 15.52 -1.54 10.19
CA HIS A 167 15.40 -1.80 8.75
C HIS A 167 15.29 -0.51 7.94
N ALA A 168 14.51 0.46 8.39
CA ALA A 168 14.34 1.75 7.73
C ALA A 168 15.68 2.54 7.67
N ALA A 169 16.44 2.55 8.76
CA ALA A 169 17.76 3.17 8.82
C ALA A 169 18.74 2.52 7.84
N VAL A 170 18.69 1.19 7.71
CA VAL A 170 19.50 0.42 6.76
C VAL A 170 19.14 0.74 5.32
N ARG A 171 17.85 0.69 4.94
CA ARG A 171 17.38 1.03 3.58
C ARG A 171 17.83 2.43 3.15
N SER A 172 17.85 3.35 4.09
CA SER A 172 18.26 4.74 3.89
C SER A 172 19.76 4.94 3.95
N ARG A 173 20.54 3.87 4.15
CA ARG A 173 22.01 3.91 4.25
C ARG A 173 22.50 4.94 5.28
N ARG A 174 21.91 4.90 6.50
CA ARG A 174 22.19 5.80 7.60
C ARG A 174 22.96 5.07 8.72
N PRO A 175 24.28 4.88 8.59
CA PRO A 175 25.08 4.18 9.62
C PRO A 175 25.04 4.87 10.98
N ASP A 176 24.83 6.18 11.03
CA ASP A 176 24.65 6.96 12.25
C ASP A 176 23.37 6.60 13.01
N LEU A 177 22.25 6.41 12.29
CA LEU A 177 20.98 5.95 12.86
C LEU A 177 21.06 4.47 13.26
N VAL A 178 21.69 3.63 12.45
CA VAL A 178 21.94 2.22 12.78
C VAL A 178 22.73 2.12 14.10
N LYS A 179 23.81 2.90 14.27
CA LYS A 179 24.57 2.95 15.53
C LYS A 179 23.71 3.43 16.71
N LEU A 180 22.88 4.46 16.50
CA LEU A 180 21.98 4.96 17.54
C LEU A 180 21.00 3.87 17.99
N LEU A 181 20.31 3.23 17.04
CA LEU A 181 19.29 2.22 17.32
C LEU A 181 19.86 0.98 17.99
N LEU A 182 20.97 0.46 17.48
CA LEU A 182 21.69 -0.67 18.12
C LEU A 182 22.18 -0.30 19.52
N GLY A 183 22.72 0.92 19.71
CA GLY A 183 23.14 1.42 21.01
C GLY A 183 21.99 1.61 22.02
N ARG A 184 20.74 1.70 21.55
CA ARG A 184 19.54 1.75 22.36
C ARG A 184 18.84 0.39 22.52
N GLY A 185 19.42 -0.68 21.97
CA GLY A 185 18.96 -2.06 22.13
C GLY A 185 17.96 -2.54 21.09
N ALA A 186 17.93 -1.93 19.88
CA ALA A 186 17.15 -2.46 18.76
C ALA A 186 17.54 -3.92 18.46
N ASP A 187 16.55 -4.75 18.17
CA ASP A 187 16.80 -6.15 17.82
C ASP A 187 17.41 -6.27 16.42
N SER A 188 18.71 -6.59 16.41
CA SER A 188 19.48 -6.77 15.17
C SER A 188 19.10 -8.04 14.39
N ALA A 189 18.34 -8.95 15.01
CA ALA A 189 17.81 -10.18 14.41
C ALA A 189 16.34 -10.09 14.04
N ALA A 190 15.68 -8.94 14.29
CA ALA A 190 14.29 -8.71 13.88
C ALA A 190 14.13 -8.98 12.38
N VAL A 191 12.97 -9.51 11.98
CA VAL A 191 12.66 -9.78 10.57
C VAL A 191 11.49 -8.91 10.12
N ASN A 192 11.59 -8.39 8.90
CA ASN A 192 10.52 -7.63 8.27
C ASN A 192 9.47 -8.56 7.61
N GLY A 193 8.48 -7.97 6.95
CA GLY A 193 7.41 -8.71 6.25
C GLY A 193 7.91 -9.63 5.12
N LEU A 194 9.12 -9.41 4.61
CA LEU A 194 9.79 -10.29 3.64
C LEU A 194 10.65 -11.37 4.30
N GLY A 195 10.73 -11.39 5.63
CA GLY A 195 11.59 -12.30 6.38
C GLY A 195 13.07 -11.91 6.37
N GLN A 196 13.42 -10.69 5.98
CA GLN A 196 14.78 -10.20 5.93
C GLN A 196 15.19 -9.60 7.27
N THR A 197 16.43 -9.86 7.70
CA THR A 197 17.05 -9.16 8.82
C THR A 197 17.62 -7.80 8.36
N PRO A 198 17.92 -6.85 9.26
CA PRO A 198 18.59 -5.61 8.88
C PRO A 198 19.89 -5.82 8.09
N LEU A 199 20.71 -6.80 8.50
CA LEU A 199 21.94 -7.13 7.75
C LEU A 199 21.62 -7.78 6.40
N GLY A 200 20.59 -8.65 6.34
CA GLY A 200 20.11 -9.23 5.09
C GLY A 200 19.67 -8.16 4.09
N VAL A 201 18.94 -7.15 4.54
CA VAL A 201 18.58 -5.97 3.73
C VAL A 201 19.82 -5.23 3.27
N ALA A 202 20.76 -4.90 4.18
CA ALA A 202 21.97 -4.14 3.85
C ALA A 202 22.80 -4.79 2.72
N LEU A 203 22.91 -6.12 2.75
CA LEU A 203 23.71 -6.89 1.77
C LEU A 203 23.06 -6.95 0.37
N ARG A 204 21.75 -6.72 0.28
CA ARG A 204 20.97 -6.78 -0.97
C ARG A 204 20.66 -5.41 -1.58
N LEU A 205 20.98 -4.33 -0.89
CA LEU A 205 20.79 -2.98 -1.45
C LEU A 205 21.60 -2.80 -2.73
N PRO A 206 21.01 -2.22 -3.80
CA PRO A 206 21.72 -2.03 -5.05
C PRO A 206 22.94 -1.11 -4.88
N ASP A 207 24.00 -1.39 -5.63
CA ASP A 207 25.22 -0.54 -5.63
C ASP A 207 24.96 0.72 -6.47
N HIS A 208 24.77 1.84 -5.81
CA HIS A 208 24.59 3.14 -6.47
C HIS A 208 25.92 3.94 -6.62
N GLY A 209 27.07 3.35 -6.23
CA GLY A 209 28.37 4.01 -6.28
C GLY A 209 28.55 5.17 -5.29
N GLY A 210 29.76 5.74 -5.26
CA GLY A 210 30.10 6.96 -4.49
C GLY A 210 29.76 6.86 -3.00
N GLU A 211 29.30 7.96 -2.42
CA GLU A 211 28.96 8.08 -1.00
C GLU A 211 27.92 7.06 -0.52
N LYS A 212 26.96 6.67 -1.38
CA LYS A 212 25.94 5.68 -1.03
C LYS A 212 26.54 4.28 -0.83
N ARG A 213 27.56 3.93 -1.61
CA ARG A 213 28.31 2.68 -1.46
C ARG A 213 29.13 2.67 -0.17
N GLU A 214 29.78 3.79 0.16
CA GLU A 214 30.55 3.92 1.40
C GLU A 214 29.64 3.82 2.62
N ALA A 215 28.50 4.52 2.63
CA ALA A 215 27.51 4.45 3.69
C ALA A 215 26.91 3.05 3.86
N GLN A 216 26.66 2.33 2.74
CA GLN A 216 26.22 0.94 2.80
C GLN A 216 27.31 0.03 3.39
N ALA A 217 28.54 0.15 2.97
CA ALA A 217 29.67 -0.63 3.51
C ALA A 217 29.87 -0.37 5.02
N GLU A 218 29.75 0.88 5.46
CA GLU A 218 29.78 1.24 6.88
C GLU A 218 28.59 0.63 7.64
N THR A 219 27.39 0.68 7.06
CA THR A 219 26.19 0.08 7.63
C THR A 219 26.36 -1.43 7.84
N VAL A 220 26.87 -2.15 6.84
CA VAL A 220 27.19 -3.58 6.93
C VAL A 220 28.19 -3.83 8.05
N ALA A 221 29.31 -3.08 8.08
CA ALA A 221 30.34 -3.24 9.10
C ALA A 221 29.81 -3.00 10.53
N VAL A 222 28.92 -2.04 10.71
CA VAL A 222 28.30 -1.74 12.02
C VAL A 222 27.40 -2.89 12.46
N LEU A 223 26.58 -3.45 11.55
CA LEU A 223 25.69 -4.57 11.85
C LEU A 223 26.49 -5.84 12.15
N GLU A 224 27.52 -6.15 11.38
CA GLU A 224 28.41 -7.30 11.63
C GLU A 224 29.14 -7.18 12.98
N ALA A 225 29.63 -5.98 13.31
CA ALA A 225 30.26 -5.71 14.59
C ALA A 225 29.31 -5.87 15.78
N ALA A 226 28.01 -5.62 15.58
CA ALA A 226 26.96 -5.87 16.55
C ALA A 226 26.52 -7.34 16.62
N GLY A 227 27.08 -8.23 15.77
CA GLY A 227 26.71 -9.64 15.71
C GLY A 227 25.35 -9.88 15.04
N ALA A 228 24.87 -8.93 14.23
CA ALA A 228 23.62 -9.08 13.50
C ALA A 228 23.69 -10.27 12.53
N PRO A 229 22.69 -11.17 12.51
CA PRO A 229 22.67 -12.27 11.55
C PRO A 229 22.27 -11.75 10.17
N ALA A 230 22.95 -12.23 9.11
CA ALA A 230 22.56 -11.94 7.73
C ALA A 230 21.23 -12.68 7.36
N ARG A 231 21.01 -13.82 8.01
CA ARG A 231 19.81 -14.66 7.81
C ARG A 231 19.40 -15.27 9.15
N VAL A 232 18.12 -15.43 9.34
CA VAL A 232 17.56 -16.21 10.44
C VAL A 232 16.81 -17.42 9.88
N ARG A 233 16.81 -18.52 10.66
CA ARG A 233 15.98 -19.65 10.31
C ARG A 233 14.55 -19.33 10.71
N HIS A 234 13.71 -19.04 9.70
CA HIS A 234 12.30 -18.77 9.94
C HIS A 234 11.60 -20.03 10.43
N PRO A 235 10.93 -20.03 11.59
CA PRO A 235 9.98 -21.07 11.90
C PRO A 235 8.81 -20.96 10.91
N VAL A 236 8.30 -22.08 10.43
CA VAL A 236 7.04 -22.11 9.70
C VAL A 236 5.94 -21.75 10.70
N VAL A 237 5.50 -20.50 10.66
CA VAL A 237 4.42 -19.97 11.51
C VAL A 237 3.24 -19.68 10.61
N GLU A 238 2.05 -20.07 11.01
CA GLU A 238 0.84 -19.78 10.27
C GLU A 238 0.70 -18.25 10.06
N GLY A 239 0.64 -17.84 8.79
CA GLY A 239 0.55 -16.43 8.41
C GLY A 239 1.88 -15.65 8.40
N GLY A 240 2.98 -16.26 8.81
CA GLY A 240 4.32 -15.67 8.72
C GLY A 240 5.01 -15.91 7.38
N PRO A 241 6.23 -15.34 7.19
CA PRO A 241 7.03 -15.60 6.01
C PRO A 241 7.31 -17.08 5.81
N LEU A 242 7.07 -17.59 4.60
CA LEU A 242 7.32 -19.00 4.26
C LEU A 242 8.75 -19.17 3.74
N PRO A 243 9.61 -19.97 4.39
CA PRO A 243 10.97 -20.22 3.92
C PRO A 243 11.00 -20.83 2.52
N ILE A 244 11.94 -20.39 1.66
CA ILE A 244 12.11 -20.87 0.30
C ILE A 244 13.28 -21.86 0.22
N ASP A 245 13.04 -22.98 -0.48
CA ASP A 245 14.11 -23.90 -0.89
C ASP A 245 14.65 -23.46 -2.26
N MET A 246 15.76 -22.72 -2.25
CA MET A 246 16.37 -22.18 -3.45
C MET A 246 16.87 -23.26 -4.43
N GLU A 247 17.25 -24.45 -3.94
CA GLU A 247 17.64 -25.54 -4.82
C GLU A 247 16.41 -26.12 -5.54
N ALA A 248 15.33 -26.32 -4.80
CA ALA A 248 14.07 -26.84 -5.36
C ALA A 248 13.49 -25.86 -6.40
N ILE A 249 13.38 -24.57 -6.08
CA ILE A 249 12.75 -23.61 -6.99
C ILE A 249 13.60 -23.36 -8.24
N ARG A 250 14.93 -23.29 -8.13
CA ARG A 250 15.83 -23.16 -9.28
C ARG A 250 15.76 -24.37 -10.21
N ARG A 251 15.63 -25.57 -9.65
CA ARG A 251 15.45 -26.80 -10.44
C ARG A 251 14.14 -26.73 -11.23
N VAL A 252 13.05 -26.34 -10.59
CA VAL A 252 11.74 -26.20 -11.25
C VAL A 252 11.77 -25.09 -12.29
N ALA A 253 12.35 -23.93 -11.99
CA ALA A 253 12.51 -22.82 -12.94
C ALA A 253 13.26 -23.27 -14.20
N GLY A 254 14.32 -24.07 -14.04
CA GLY A 254 15.08 -24.64 -15.17
C GLY A 254 14.25 -25.58 -16.05
N VAL A 255 13.37 -26.39 -15.45
CA VAL A 255 12.45 -27.28 -16.19
C VAL A 255 11.42 -26.45 -16.95
N LEU A 256 10.73 -25.53 -16.28
CA LEU A 256 9.71 -24.66 -16.91
C LEU A 256 10.31 -23.81 -18.03
N ARG A 257 11.51 -23.28 -17.82
CA ARG A 257 12.24 -22.57 -18.88
C ARG A 257 12.45 -23.42 -20.11
N ALA A 258 12.88 -24.67 -19.95
CA ALA A 258 13.10 -25.58 -21.08
C ALA A 258 11.78 -25.91 -21.81
N GLU A 259 10.68 -26.08 -21.07
CA GLU A 259 9.35 -26.30 -21.63
C GLU A 259 8.88 -25.08 -22.42
N GLN A 260 9.03 -23.87 -21.88
CA GLN A 260 8.68 -22.60 -22.54
C GLN A 260 9.56 -22.35 -23.77
N ALA A 261 10.87 -22.54 -23.70
CA ALA A 261 11.77 -22.38 -24.83
C ALA A 261 11.38 -23.27 -26.00
N ALA A 262 10.92 -24.50 -25.74
CA ALA A 262 10.42 -25.41 -26.78
C ALA A 262 9.13 -24.88 -27.43
N VAL A 263 8.26 -24.21 -26.69
CA VAL A 263 7.05 -23.56 -27.24
C VAL A 263 7.43 -22.40 -28.15
N TYR A 264 8.35 -21.52 -27.72
CA TYR A 264 8.85 -20.41 -28.56
C TYR A 264 9.52 -20.91 -29.83
N GLU A 265 10.35 -21.95 -29.73
CA GLU A 265 10.99 -22.58 -30.89
C GLU A 265 9.96 -23.17 -31.88
N ALA A 266 8.94 -23.88 -31.37
CA ALA A 266 7.87 -24.44 -32.19
C ALA A 266 7.03 -23.35 -32.88
N ALA A 267 6.85 -22.19 -32.25
CA ALA A 267 6.16 -21.03 -32.80
C ALA A 267 7.04 -20.17 -33.73
N GLY A 268 8.35 -20.45 -33.82
CA GLY A 268 9.30 -19.62 -34.58
C GLY A 268 9.54 -18.24 -33.97
N LEU A 269 9.32 -18.09 -32.67
CA LEU A 269 9.49 -16.84 -31.90
C LEU A 269 10.86 -16.80 -31.19
N PRO A 270 11.40 -15.61 -30.88
CA PRO A 270 12.59 -15.51 -30.03
C PRO A 270 12.33 -16.11 -28.65
N ASP A 271 13.34 -16.76 -28.06
CA ASP A 271 13.24 -17.32 -26.71
C ASP A 271 13.13 -16.22 -25.65
N GLY A 272 11.94 -16.03 -25.12
CA GLY A 272 11.64 -15.11 -24.03
C GLY A 272 11.71 -15.75 -22.62
N SER A 273 12.07 -17.05 -22.51
CA SER A 273 11.95 -17.80 -21.25
C SER A 273 13.06 -17.51 -20.21
N GLY A 274 14.04 -16.69 -20.53
CA GLY A 274 15.22 -16.42 -19.69
C GLY A 274 14.88 -15.88 -18.30
N TRP A 275 13.83 -15.04 -18.21
CA TRP A 275 13.40 -14.38 -16.98
C TRP A 275 13.01 -15.36 -15.84
N LEU A 276 12.50 -16.57 -16.14
CA LEU A 276 12.20 -17.60 -15.12
C LEU A 276 13.43 -17.95 -14.28
N THR A 277 14.61 -17.97 -14.89
CA THR A 277 15.85 -18.21 -14.17
C THR A 277 16.40 -16.95 -13.52
N GLU A 278 16.21 -15.77 -14.13
CA GLU A 278 16.62 -14.48 -13.56
C GLU A 278 15.84 -14.16 -12.27
N LEU A 279 14.56 -14.51 -12.21
CA LEU A 279 13.72 -14.32 -11.03
C LEU A 279 14.25 -15.06 -9.80
N VAL A 280 14.86 -16.21 -9.99
CA VAL A 280 15.42 -17.08 -8.92
C VAL A 280 16.95 -17.07 -8.88
N GLU A 281 17.64 -16.21 -9.66
CA GLU A 281 19.10 -16.11 -9.65
C GLU A 281 19.66 -15.67 -8.29
N PRO A 282 19.12 -14.63 -7.63
CA PRO A 282 19.54 -14.26 -6.30
C PRO A 282 19.13 -15.30 -5.26
N ASP A 283 19.92 -15.40 -4.19
CA ASP A 283 19.50 -16.17 -3.03
C ASP A 283 18.42 -15.42 -2.25
N LEU A 284 17.26 -16.04 -2.10
CA LEU A 284 16.11 -15.55 -1.36
C LEU A 284 15.92 -16.35 -0.08
N ASP A 285 15.33 -15.74 0.94
CA ASP A 285 15.08 -16.40 2.22
C ASP A 285 13.63 -16.90 2.33
N THR A 286 12.69 -16.23 1.67
CA THR A 286 11.25 -16.52 1.77
C THR A 286 10.52 -16.37 0.44
N TYR A 287 9.34 -17.01 0.34
CA TYR A 287 8.44 -16.84 -0.80
C TYR A 287 7.83 -15.42 -0.85
N GLN A 288 7.74 -14.70 0.27
CA GLN A 288 7.32 -13.29 0.29
C GLN A 288 8.37 -12.39 -0.38
N GLU A 289 9.65 -12.67 -0.12
CA GLU A 289 10.75 -12.00 -0.82
C GLU A 289 10.75 -12.32 -2.33
N PHE A 290 10.46 -13.57 -2.67
CA PHE A 290 10.27 -13.99 -4.06
C PHE A 290 9.11 -13.23 -4.72
N ALA A 291 7.93 -13.14 -4.08
CA ALA A 291 6.79 -12.37 -4.60
C ALA A 291 7.14 -10.88 -4.80
N ALA A 292 7.91 -10.28 -3.89
CA ALA A 292 8.34 -8.89 -4.02
C ALA A 292 9.14 -8.61 -5.30
N ARG A 293 9.85 -9.60 -5.82
CA ARG A 293 10.66 -9.46 -7.05
C ARG A 293 9.82 -9.33 -8.32
N LEU A 294 8.55 -9.72 -8.28
CA LEU A 294 7.65 -9.55 -9.43
C LEU A 294 7.54 -8.09 -9.88
N ARG A 295 7.85 -7.12 -8.99
CA ARG A 295 7.92 -5.69 -9.33
C ARG A 295 9.10 -5.30 -10.21
N GLU A 296 10.13 -6.12 -10.34
CA GLU A 296 11.37 -5.78 -11.05
C GLU A 296 11.31 -6.00 -12.55
N GLY A 297 10.10 -6.12 -13.13
CA GLY A 297 9.88 -6.21 -14.57
C GLY A 297 9.69 -7.64 -15.05
N ILE A 298 8.58 -8.25 -14.66
CA ILE A 298 8.09 -9.48 -15.26
C ILE A 298 7.49 -9.19 -16.62
N ASP A 299 7.72 -10.09 -17.56
CA ASP A 299 6.92 -10.15 -18.77
C ASP A 299 5.51 -10.66 -18.38
N PRO A 300 4.44 -9.84 -18.57
CA PRO A 300 3.08 -10.24 -18.21
C PRO A 300 2.67 -11.60 -18.80
N ASP A 301 3.17 -11.96 -19.99
CA ASP A 301 2.87 -13.23 -20.66
C ASP A 301 3.31 -14.46 -19.87
N LEU A 302 4.11 -14.28 -18.84
CA LEU A 302 4.75 -15.35 -18.11
C LEU A 302 4.37 -15.36 -16.63
N LEU A 303 3.48 -14.45 -16.22
CA LEU A 303 3.02 -14.31 -14.84
C LEU A 303 2.37 -15.61 -14.33
N GLY A 304 1.64 -16.33 -15.19
CA GLY A 304 1.00 -17.63 -14.86
C GLY A 304 1.96 -18.76 -14.51
N ALA A 305 3.21 -18.70 -14.99
CA ALA A 305 4.21 -19.71 -14.64
C ALA A 305 4.70 -19.58 -13.17
N VAL A 306 4.48 -18.42 -12.53
CA VAL A 306 4.94 -18.15 -11.15
C VAL A 306 4.24 -19.04 -10.12
N PRO A 307 2.90 -19.13 -10.06
CA PRO A 307 2.22 -20.02 -9.13
C PRO A 307 2.56 -21.49 -9.39
N GLU A 308 2.66 -21.89 -10.65
CA GLU A 308 3.03 -23.26 -11.05
C GLU A 308 4.43 -23.64 -10.55
N MET A 309 5.40 -22.74 -10.74
CA MET A 309 6.77 -22.91 -10.27
C MET A 309 6.81 -23.09 -8.75
N CYS A 310 6.10 -22.26 -8.01
CA CYS A 310 6.02 -22.32 -6.56
C CYS A 310 5.34 -23.62 -6.09
N ALA A 311 4.22 -23.99 -6.69
CA ALA A 311 3.50 -25.22 -6.36
C ALA A 311 4.36 -26.48 -6.59
N LYS A 312 5.05 -26.56 -7.73
CA LYS A 312 5.96 -27.68 -8.05
C LYS A 312 7.17 -27.73 -7.10
N ALA A 313 7.69 -26.58 -6.66
CA ALA A 313 8.84 -26.52 -5.74
C ALA A 313 8.45 -26.93 -4.31
N LEU A 314 7.25 -26.55 -3.86
CA LEU A 314 6.74 -26.87 -2.53
C LEU A 314 6.18 -28.28 -2.44
N GLY A 315 5.53 -28.75 -3.52
CA GLY A 315 4.87 -30.04 -3.60
C GLY A 315 3.61 -30.15 -2.74
N GLY A 316 2.69 -31.00 -3.13
CA GLY A 316 1.39 -31.15 -2.49
C GLY A 316 0.38 -30.10 -2.96
N ASP A 317 -0.85 -30.18 -2.45
CA ASP A 317 -1.95 -29.29 -2.88
C ASP A 317 -2.02 -27.99 -2.07
N GLY A 318 -1.14 -27.83 -1.08
CA GLY A 318 -1.18 -26.71 -0.14
C GLY A 318 -2.35 -26.78 0.86
N ALA A 319 -2.50 -25.76 1.67
CA ALA A 319 -3.55 -25.69 2.68
C ALA A 319 -4.52 -24.54 2.36
N THR A 320 -5.82 -24.74 2.61
CA THR A 320 -6.78 -23.65 2.54
C THR A 320 -6.60 -22.73 3.77
N ARG A 321 -6.42 -21.44 3.52
CA ARG A 321 -6.34 -20.41 4.55
C ARG A 321 -7.57 -19.51 4.50
N THR A 322 -8.12 -19.15 5.67
CA THR A 322 -9.24 -18.23 5.76
C THR A 322 -8.82 -16.96 6.50
N LEU A 323 -9.08 -15.81 5.88
CA LEU A 323 -8.95 -14.49 6.50
C LEU A 323 -10.35 -13.96 6.84
N LEU A 324 -10.52 -13.40 8.04
CA LEU A 324 -11.81 -12.91 8.52
C LEU A 324 -11.88 -11.38 8.42
N GLY A 325 -13.02 -10.88 7.94
CA GLY A 325 -13.25 -9.45 7.73
C GLY A 325 -12.48 -8.89 6.53
N ASP A 326 -12.55 -7.58 6.37
CA ASP A 326 -11.91 -6.89 5.26
C ASP A 326 -10.40 -6.91 5.41
N GLN A 327 -9.71 -7.13 4.31
CA GLN A 327 -8.26 -7.25 4.25
C GLN A 327 -7.66 -6.21 3.30
N LEU A 328 -6.58 -5.57 3.75
CA LEU A 328 -5.70 -4.76 2.91
C LEU A 328 -4.32 -5.41 2.89
N LEU A 329 -3.92 -5.92 1.74
CA LEU A 329 -2.60 -6.51 1.51
C LEU A 329 -1.71 -5.51 0.79
N ASN A 330 -0.95 -4.74 1.55
CA ASN A 330 -0.02 -3.71 1.09
C ASN A 330 1.45 -4.12 1.21
N THR A 331 1.70 -5.38 1.55
CA THR A 331 3.02 -6.02 1.56
C THR A 331 3.00 -7.24 0.66
N PRO A 332 4.14 -7.63 0.06
CA PRO A 332 4.21 -8.83 -0.77
C PRO A 332 3.63 -10.05 -0.04
N PHE A 333 2.67 -10.68 -0.67
CA PHE A 333 1.91 -11.80 -0.11
C PHE A 333 2.20 -13.08 -0.87
N PHE A 334 2.38 -14.16 -0.14
CA PHE A 334 2.49 -15.50 -0.70
C PHE A 334 1.68 -16.50 0.14
N HIS A 335 0.95 -17.37 -0.53
CA HIS A 335 0.30 -18.52 0.12
C HIS A 335 0.31 -19.73 -0.81
N HIS A 336 0.64 -20.91 -0.25
CA HIS A 336 0.54 -22.18 -0.96
C HIS A 336 -0.78 -22.89 -0.63
N GLY A 337 -1.64 -23.04 -1.62
CA GLY A 337 -3.00 -23.57 -1.52
C GLY A 337 -4.06 -22.49 -1.77
N ASP A 338 -5.29 -22.72 -1.31
CA ASP A 338 -6.41 -21.83 -1.52
C ASP A 338 -6.48 -20.72 -0.46
N LEU A 339 -7.03 -19.57 -0.84
CA LEU A 339 -7.27 -18.46 0.07
C LEU A 339 -8.77 -18.08 0.04
N VAL A 340 -9.39 -18.02 1.22
CA VAL A 340 -10.75 -17.54 1.41
C VAL A 340 -10.75 -16.27 2.25
N VAL A 341 -11.31 -15.19 1.73
CA VAL A 341 -11.48 -13.92 2.45
C VAL A 341 -12.97 -13.72 2.75
N LYS A 342 -13.32 -13.73 4.05
CA LYS A 342 -14.68 -13.49 4.52
C LYS A 342 -14.92 -12.01 4.77
N GLY A 343 -14.95 -11.24 3.70
CA GLY A 343 -15.04 -9.80 3.65
C GLY A 343 -14.57 -9.29 2.29
N HIS A 344 -14.07 -8.06 2.24
CA HIS A 344 -13.46 -7.47 1.05
C HIS A 344 -11.96 -7.71 1.04
N LEU A 345 -11.38 -7.75 -0.15
CA LEU A 345 -9.94 -7.84 -0.33
C LEU A 345 -9.45 -6.70 -1.21
N GLN A 346 -8.54 -5.91 -0.65
CA GLN A 346 -7.78 -4.91 -1.38
C GLN A 346 -6.32 -5.34 -1.46
N VAL A 347 -5.77 -5.42 -2.67
CA VAL A 347 -4.38 -5.79 -2.95
C VAL A 347 -3.65 -4.57 -3.48
N ALA A 348 -2.56 -4.18 -2.83
CA ALA A 348 -1.72 -3.03 -3.18
C ALA A 348 -0.23 -3.41 -3.27
N ALA A 349 0.08 -4.70 -3.37
CA ALA A 349 1.43 -5.24 -3.41
C ALA A 349 1.44 -6.55 -4.22
N PRO A 350 2.59 -7.06 -4.64
CA PRO A 350 2.67 -8.34 -5.32
C PRO A 350 2.02 -9.47 -4.51
N PHE A 351 1.16 -10.21 -5.18
CA PHE A 351 0.34 -11.27 -4.60
C PHE A 351 0.54 -12.57 -5.38
N VAL A 352 1.00 -13.60 -4.71
CA VAL A 352 1.19 -14.94 -5.30
C VAL A 352 0.38 -15.95 -4.52
N LEU A 353 -0.48 -16.68 -5.22
CA LEU A 353 -1.32 -17.74 -4.68
C LEU A 353 -1.20 -18.98 -5.58
N THR A 354 -0.85 -20.14 -5.03
CA THR A 354 -0.73 -21.34 -5.86
C THR A 354 -2.06 -22.06 -6.10
N GLY A 355 -3.09 -21.78 -5.31
CA GLY A 355 -4.45 -22.30 -5.42
C GLY A 355 -5.45 -21.25 -5.88
N SER A 356 -6.72 -21.41 -5.49
CA SER A 356 -7.82 -20.52 -5.86
C SER A 356 -8.07 -19.44 -4.80
N LEU A 357 -8.54 -18.28 -5.26
CA LEU A 357 -8.93 -17.15 -4.42
C LEU A 357 -10.46 -17.04 -4.36
N THR A 358 -11.01 -17.06 -3.15
CA THR A 358 -12.44 -16.77 -2.92
C THR A 358 -12.58 -15.56 -2.02
N VAL A 359 -13.26 -14.52 -2.49
CA VAL A 359 -13.58 -13.30 -1.75
C VAL A 359 -15.10 -13.21 -1.63
N GLU A 360 -15.66 -13.29 -0.40
CA GLU A 360 -17.11 -13.21 -0.21
C GLU A 360 -17.68 -11.83 -0.59
N GLY A 361 -16.84 -10.80 -0.58
CA GLY A 361 -17.14 -9.42 -0.97
C GLY A 361 -16.53 -9.03 -2.31
N VAL A 362 -15.99 -7.82 -2.36
CA VAL A 362 -15.33 -7.23 -3.52
C VAL A 362 -13.82 -7.45 -3.45
N LEU A 363 -13.23 -7.82 -4.58
CA LEU A 363 -11.80 -7.81 -4.82
C LEU A 363 -11.43 -6.51 -5.53
N ARG A 364 -10.50 -5.74 -4.97
CA ARG A 364 -9.90 -4.57 -5.62
C ARG A 364 -8.40 -4.71 -5.61
N ASP A 365 -7.74 -4.54 -6.74
CA ASP A 365 -6.33 -4.22 -6.74
C ASP A 365 -6.13 -2.71 -6.96
N CYS A 366 -5.11 -2.15 -6.39
CA CYS A 366 -4.93 -0.71 -6.31
C CYS A 366 -3.52 -0.31 -6.72
N GLY A 367 -3.43 0.25 -7.90
CA GLY A 367 -2.29 1.01 -8.36
C GLY A 367 -1.19 0.21 -9.05
N PRO A 368 -0.27 0.91 -9.68
CA PRO A 368 0.72 0.37 -10.64
C PRO A 368 1.78 -0.55 -10.01
N GLN A 369 1.59 -0.99 -8.79
CA GLN A 369 2.46 -1.92 -8.08
C GLN A 369 1.73 -3.21 -7.68
N SER A 370 0.45 -3.32 -8.01
CA SER A 370 -0.33 -4.52 -7.82
C SER A 370 -0.04 -5.51 -8.95
N ILE A 371 0.40 -6.69 -8.59
CA ILE A 371 0.60 -7.82 -9.50
C ILE A 371 0.01 -9.03 -8.82
N MET A 372 -0.96 -9.70 -9.44
CA MET A 372 -1.62 -10.86 -8.87
C MET A 372 -1.38 -12.10 -9.75
N ALA A 373 -0.60 -13.04 -9.26
CA ALA A 373 -0.35 -14.33 -9.88
C ALA A 373 -1.08 -15.46 -9.10
N ILE A 374 -2.17 -15.97 -9.67
CA ILE A 374 -3.07 -16.92 -9.01
C ILE A 374 -3.13 -18.22 -9.84
N GLY A 375 -2.75 -19.35 -9.24
CA GLY A 375 -2.70 -20.64 -9.93
C GLY A 375 -4.07 -21.31 -10.16
N GLY A 376 -5.11 -20.84 -9.48
CA GLY A 376 -6.49 -21.34 -9.56
C GLY A 376 -7.48 -20.28 -10.02
N ASP A 377 -8.76 -20.50 -9.68
CA ASP A 377 -9.84 -19.61 -10.03
C ASP A 377 -9.94 -18.43 -9.05
N VAL A 378 -10.48 -17.32 -9.53
CA VAL A 378 -10.90 -16.19 -8.71
C VAL A 378 -12.41 -16.16 -8.63
N THR A 379 -12.95 -16.14 -7.42
CA THR A 379 -14.38 -15.95 -7.16
C THR A 379 -14.59 -14.76 -6.27
N ALA A 380 -15.36 -13.76 -6.71
CA ALA A 380 -15.70 -12.57 -5.94
C ALA A 380 -17.09 -12.07 -6.31
N ARG A 381 -17.70 -11.21 -5.48
CA ARG A 381 -18.93 -10.53 -5.87
C ARG A 381 -18.66 -9.52 -6.99
N GLY A 382 -17.60 -8.75 -6.89
CA GLY A 382 -17.11 -7.87 -7.94
C GLY A 382 -15.60 -7.85 -7.94
N MET A 383 -15.02 -7.65 -9.10
CA MET A 383 -13.57 -7.52 -9.28
C MET A 383 -13.26 -6.22 -10.02
N PHE A 384 -12.57 -5.33 -9.34
CA PHE A 384 -11.98 -4.13 -9.90
C PHE A 384 -10.48 -4.34 -10.00
N THR A 385 -9.92 -4.16 -11.19
CA THR A 385 -8.48 -4.31 -11.43
C THR A 385 -7.90 -3.11 -12.16
N ASP A 386 -6.78 -2.65 -11.68
CA ASP A 386 -5.95 -1.58 -12.24
C ASP A 386 -4.47 -2.03 -12.32
N GLY A 387 -4.20 -3.33 -12.14
CA GLY A 387 -2.88 -3.96 -12.17
C GLY A 387 -2.82 -5.21 -13.05
N ASP A 388 -1.65 -5.82 -13.13
CA ASP A 388 -1.48 -7.09 -13.84
C ASP A 388 -2.05 -8.25 -13.02
N VAL A 389 -2.99 -8.98 -13.62
CA VAL A 389 -3.63 -10.14 -13.00
C VAL A 389 -3.55 -11.34 -13.92
N GLU A 390 -3.13 -12.48 -13.41
CA GLU A 390 -3.26 -13.76 -14.09
C GLU A 390 -3.86 -14.83 -13.17
N CYS A 391 -4.88 -15.53 -13.68
CA CYS A 391 -5.55 -16.63 -13.00
C CYS A 391 -6.11 -17.63 -14.01
N ARG A 392 -6.70 -18.73 -13.53
CA ARG A 392 -7.30 -19.73 -14.41
C ARG A 392 -8.64 -19.25 -14.96
N ASP A 393 -9.65 -19.03 -14.10
CA ASP A 393 -10.96 -18.51 -14.48
C ASP A 393 -11.45 -17.48 -13.44
N ILE A 394 -12.35 -16.58 -13.88
CA ILE A 394 -12.95 -15.54 -13.01
C ILE A 394 -14.45 -15.74 -12.94
N HIS A 395 -15.00 -15.72 -11.73
CA HIS A 395 -16.42 -15.77 -11.45
C HIS A 395 -16.84 -14.56 -10.61
N ALA A 396 -17.59 -13.62 -11.21
CA ALA A 396 -18.05 -12.41 -10.52
C ALA A 396 -19.41 -11.91 -11.05
N GLU A 397 -20.08 -11.03 -10.32
CA GLU A 397 -21.24 -10.31 -10.87
C GLU A 397 -20.79 -9.21 -11.85
N VAL A 398 -19.71 -8.49 -11.47
CA VAL A 398 -19.12 -7.40 -12.25
C VAL A 398 -17.62 -7.54 -12.28
N VAL A 399 -17.02 -7.41 -13.45
CA VAL A 399 -15.56 -7.27 -13.65
C VAL A 399 -15.33 -5.92 -14.33
N TYR A 400 -14.46 -5.09 -13.75
CA TYR A 400 -14.09 -3.79 -14.26
C TYR A 400 -12.58 -3.69 -14.32
N GLY A 401 -12.04 -3.62 -15.53
CA GLY A 401 -10.64 -3.32 -15.79
C GLY A 401 -10.48 -1.82 -16.03
N SER A 402 -9.66 -1.16 -15.21
CA SER A 402 -9.40 0.27 -15.30
C SER A 402 -7.94 0.52 -15.62
N TYR A 403 -7.70 1.48 -16.49
CA TYR A 403 -6.41 2.05 -16.80
C TYR A 403 -5.43 1.18 -17.61
N ASN A 404 -4.62 1.85 -18.38
CA ASN A 404 -3.72 1.37 -19.41
C ASN A 404 -2.41 0.75 -18.86
N ASP A 405 -1.71 0.05 -19.77
CA ASP A 405 -0.43 -0.61 -19.55
C ASP A 405 -0.45 -1.84 -18.64
N HIS A 406 -1.64 -2.30 -18.17
CA HIS A 406 -1.81 -3.52 -17.39
C HIS A 406 -2.70 -4.54 -18.09
N THR A 407 -2.55 -5.81 -17.73
CA THR A 407 -3.24 -6.91 -18.41
C THR A 407 -3.98 -7.82 -17.43
N LEU A 408 -5.26 -8.08 -17.71
CA LEU A 408 -6.03 -9.13 -17.07
C LEU A 408 -6.02 -10.38 -17.93
N ARG A 409 -5.34 -11.44 -17.46
CA ARG A 409 -5.28 -12.74 -18.13
C ARG A 409 -6.10 -13.77 -17.38
N ALA A 410 -7.02 -14.41 -18.08
CA ALA A 410 -7.76 -15.56 -17.57
C ALA A 410 -8.11 -16.53 -18.70
N GLY A 411 -8.46 -17.77 -18.36
CA GLY A 411 -9.04 -18.68 -19.33
C GLY A 411 -10.42 -18.20 -19.73
N THR A 412 -11.32 -18.11 -18.75
CA THR A 412 -12.70 -17.61 -18.97
C THR A 412 -13.12 -16.66 -17.86
N ILE A 413 -13.79 -15.57 -18.23
CA ILE A 413 -14.47 -14.67 -17.31
C ILE A 413 -15.95 -14.93 -17.37
N HIS A 414 -16.54 -15.41 -16.27
CA HIS A 414 -17.96 -15.61 -16.09
C HIS A 414 -18.55 -14.46 -15.26
N ALA A 415 -19.31 -13.57 -15.89
CA ALA A 415 -19.88 -12.41 -15.22
C ALA A 415 -21.25 -12.01 -15.78
N ARG A 416 -21.95 -11.11 -15.10
CA ARG A 416 -23.12 -10.43 -15.67
C ARG A 416 -22.71 -9.21 -16.48
N LEU A 417 -21.67 -8.51 -16.02
CA LEU A 417 -21.14 -7.30 -16.65
C LEU A 417 -19.62 -7.34 -16.63
N VAL A 418 -19.02 -7.11 -17.80
CA VAL A 418 -17.59 -6.88 -17.95
C VAL A 418 -17.39 -5.54 -18.65
N ILE A 419 -16.55 -4.69 -18.09
CA ILE A 419 -16.18 -3.39 -18.65
C ILE A 419 -14.65 -3.31 -18.73
N GLU A 420 -14.13 -3.02 -19.90
CA GLU A 420 -12.73 -2.69 -20.15
C GLU A 420 -12.62 -1.19 -20.41
N ASP A 421 -12.11 -0.49 -19.40
CA ASP A 421 -11.87 0.94 -19.45
C ASP A 421 -10.37 1.18 -19.59
N ASP A 422 -9.89 1.21 -20.84
CA ASP A 422 -8.48 1.35 -21.21
C ASP A 422 -7.57 0.25 -20.60
N HIS A 423 -8.08 -0.98 -20.47
CA HIS A 423 -7.39 -2.13 -19.87
C HIS A 423 -7.39 -3.31 -20.85
N GLU A 424 -6.25 -3.97 -21.03
CA GLU A 424 -6.17 -5.15 -21.90
C GLU A 424 -6.66 -6.40 -21.18
N THR A 425 -7.72 -7.05 -21.73
CA THR A 425 -8.22 -8.34 -21.24
C THR A 425 -7.90 -9.45 -22.24
N ILE A 426 -7.18 -10.47 -21.77
CA ILE A 426 -6.87 -11.67 -22.55
C ILE A 426 -7.59 -12.85 -21.91
N ALA A 427 -8.85 -13.05 -22.31
CA ALA A 427 -9.71 -14.10 -21.79
C ALA A 427 -10.84 -14.43 -22.78
N SER A 428 -11.48 -15.59 -22.60
CA SER A 428 -12.80 -15.84 -23.18
C SER A 428 -13.85 -15.21 -22.25
N VAL A 429 -14.66 -14.26 -22.74
CA VAL A 429 -15.65 -13.58 -21.91
C VAL A 429 -17.03 -14.20 -22.12
N GLU A 430 -17.60 -14.78 -21.06
CA GLU A 430 -18.97 -15.27 -20.97
C GLU A 430 -19.78 -14.36 -20.04
N ALA A 431 -20.29 -13.25 -20.59
CA ALA A 431 -21.04 -12.24 -19.84
C ALA A 431 -22.39 -11.92 -20.49
N ASP A 432 -23.37 -11.49 -19.68
CA ASP A 432 -24.65 -10.97 -20.21
C ASP A 432 -24.43 -9.66 -20.97
N HIS A 433 -23.49 -8.83 -20.48
CA HIS A 433 -23.08 -7.54 -21.07
C HIS A 433 -21.57 -7.40 -21.03
N TYR A 434 -20.97 -7.07 -22.18
CA TYR A 434 -19.53 -6.89 -22.33
C TYR A 434 -19.23 -5.63 -23.13
N TYR A 435 -18.47 -4.72 -22.56
CA TYR A 435 -18.05 -3.47 -23.16
C TYR A 435 -16.51 -3.46 -23.23
N ASP A 436 -15.99 -3.67 -24.44
CA ASP A 436 -14.55 -3.66 -24.73
C ASP A 436 -14.16 -2.41 -25.55
N GLN A 437 -12.89 -2.03 -25.49
CA GLN A 437 -12.35 -0.88 -26.24
C GLN A 437 -12.45 -1.03 -27.76
N ASP A 438 -12.34 -2.23 -28.30
CA ASP A 438 -12.38 -2.47 -29.74
C ASP A 438 -13.77 -2.28 -30.31
N THR A 439 -14.80 -2.63 -29.54
CA THR A 439 -16.21 -2.54 -29.93
C THR A 439 -16.80 -1.17 -29.60
N TYR A 440 -16.40 -0.58 -28.48
CA TYR A 440 -16.85 0.71 -27.99
C TYR A 440 -15.67 1.64 -27.82
N GLN A 441 -15.38 2.46 -28.84
CA GLN A 441 -14.21 3.36 -28.88
C GLN A 441 -14.07 4.32 -27.69
N ASP A 442 -15.07 4.32 -26.80
CA ASP A 442 -15.09 5.11 -25.57
C ASP A 442 -16.19 4.55 -24.66
N VAL A 443 -15.80 3.89 -23.56
CA VAL A 443 -16.74 3.41 -22.53
C VAL A 443 -17.56 4.57 -21.95
N PHE A 444 -17.03 5.79 -21.98
CA PHE A 444 -17.71 7.02 -21.59
C PHE A 444 -18.52 7.68 -22.71
N GLY A 445 -18.59 7.08 -23.90
CA GLY A 445 -19.41 7.57 -25.00
C GLY A 445 -20.93 7.54 -24.65
N GLU A 446 -21.67 8.55 -25.15
CA GLU A 446 -23.11 8.72 -24.85
C GLU A 446 -23.92 7.43 -25.03
N GLY A 447 -23.66 6.64 -26.11
CA GLY A 447 -24.41 5.41 -26.39
C GLY A 447 -24.19 4.32 -25.33
N VAL A 448 -22.96 4.12 -24.88
CA VAL A 448 -22.63 3.12 -23.83
C VAL A 448 -23.22 3.55 -22.49
N GLN A 449 -23.13 4.83 -22.16
CA GLN A 449 -23.70 5.35 -20.93
C GLN A 449 -25.23 5.22 -20.89
N GLU A 450 -25.93 5.39 -22.03
CA GLU A 450 -27.38 5.13 -22.13
C GLU A 450 -27.70 3.65 -21.86
N GLU A 451 -26.97 2.72 -22.46
CA GLU A 451 -27.14 1.27 -22.24
C GLU A 451 -26.87 0.88 -20.77
N LEU A 452 -25.80 1.42 -20.17
CA LEU A 452 -25.46 1.19 -18.77
C LEU A 452 -26.55 1.75 -17.83
N ARG A 453 -27.19 2.89 -18.16
CA ARG A 453 -28.31 3.44 -17.39
C ARG A 453 -29.58 2.57 -17.49
N GLU A 454 -29.80 1.87 -18.60
CA GLU A 454 -30.88 0.91 -18.70
C GLU A 454 -30.62 -0.35 -17.87
N LEU A 455 -29.36 -0.73 -17.71
CA LEU A 455 -28.92 -1.94 -17.03
C LEU A 455 -28.77 -1.74 -15.52
N LEU A 456 -28.12 -0.65 -15.12
CA LEU A 456 -27.70 -0.40 -13.73
C LEU A 456 -28.66 0.56 -13.01
N VAL A 457 -28.61 0.54 -11.68
CA VAL A 457 -29.38 1.46 -10.82
C VAL A 457 -28.79 2.88 -10.89
N ASP A 458 -29.62 3.90 -10.65
CA ASP A 458 -29.22 5.31 -10.79
C ASP A 458 -28.11 5.71 -9.81
N GLU A 459 -28.05 5.07 -8.65
CA GLU A 459 -27.13 5.39 -7.56
C GLU A 459 -25.67 5.05 -7.84
N VAL A 460 -25.36 4.45 -8.99
CA VAL A 460 -23.97 4.17 -9.43
C VAL A 460 -23.47 5.17 -10.46
N PHE A 461 -24.25 6.24 -10.73
CA PHE A 461 -23.87 7.30 -11.66
C PHE A 461 -23.65 8.60 -10.89
N ALA A 462 -22.59 9.33 -11.28
CA ALA A 462 -22.24 10.64 -10.71
C ALA A 462 -21.84 11.62 -11.81
N ALA A 463 -22.02 12.92 -11.56
CA ALA A 463 -21.46 13.98 -12.40
C ALA A 463 -20.03 14.29 -11.93
N GLU A 464 -19.09 14.46 -12.84
CA GLU A 464 -17.79 15.02 -12.54
C GLU A 464 -17.90 16.54 -12.23
N GLU A 465 -16.94 17.11 -11.47
CA GLU A 465 -17.02 18.47 -10.92
C GLU A 465 -17.29 19.58 -11.96
N ASP A 466 -17.03 19.37 -13.25
CA ASP A 466 -17.21 20.34 -14.35
C ASP A 466 -18.16 19.87 -15.46
N GLU A 467 -18.86 18.74 -15.31
CA GLU A 467 -19.78 18.17 -16.31
C GLU A 467 -21.22 18.09 -15.78
N ASP A 468 -22.19 18.52 -16.61
CA ASP A 468 -23.63 18.45 -16.29
C ASP A 468 -24.20 17.02 -16.48
N GLU A 469 -23.45 16.10 -17.05
CA GLU A 469 -23.88 14.73 -17.33
C GLU A 469 -23.29 13.76 -16.32
N GLU A 470 -24.19 13.02 -15.66
CA GLU A 470 -23.79 11.91 -14.79
C GLU A 470 -23.26 10.76 -15.63
N ARG A 471 -22.16 10.16 -15.26
CA ARG A 471 -21.56 8.96 -15.87
C ARG A 471 -21.46 7.83 -14.85
N LEU A 472 -21.23 6.59 -15.32
CA LEU A 472 -20.94 5.48 -14.43
C LEU A 472 -19.71 5.82 -13.60
N ASP A 473 -19.87 5.77 -12.27
CA ASP A 473 -18.77 5.91 -11.31
C ASP A 473 -18.39 4.51 -10.79
N PRO A 474 -17.19 4.00 -11.16
CA PRO A 474 -16.75 2.70 -10.68
C PRO A 474 -16.63 2.63 -9.16
N GLY A 475 -16.33 3.74 -8.50
CA GLY A 475 -16.27 3.83 -7.04
C GLY A 475 -17.62 3.52 -6.42
N LEU A 476 -18.67 4.24 -6.85
CA LEU A 476 -20.05 4.02 -6.38
C LEU A 476 -20.57 2.62 -6.73
N LEU A 477 -20.24 2.11 -7.92
CA LEU A 477 -20.61 0.76 -8.33
C LEU A 477 -20.05 -0.29 -7.37
N PHE A 478 -18.75 -0.22 -7.08
CA PHE A 478 -18.07 -1.18 -6.22
C PHE A 478 -18.34 -0.98 -4.73
N ASP A 479 -18.62 0.23 -4.28
CA ASP A 479 -19.06 0.49 -2.90
C ASP A 479 -20.43 -0.13 -2.65
N ARG A 480 -21.35 -0.01 -3.63
CA ARG A 480 -22.67 -0.62 -3.55
C ARG A 480 -22.61 -2.16 -3.57
N LEU A 481 -21.72 -2.75 -4.41
CA LEU A 481 -21.42 -4.18 -4.38
C LEU A 481 -20.84 -4.61 -3.03
N ALA A 482 -19.97 -3.81 -2.43
CA ALA A 482 -19.38 -4.07 -1.13
C ALA A 482 -20.45 -4.07 -0.02
N GLU A 483 -21.40 -3.16 -0.06
CA GLU A 483 -22.53 -3.13 0.87
C GLU A 483 -23.55 -4.28 0.65
N GLY A 484 -23.36 -5.10 -0.38
CA GLY A 484 -24.28 -6.18 -0.73
C GLY A 484 -25.58 -5.72 -1.35
N LEU A 485 -25.64 -4.48 -1.82
CA LEU A 485 -26.79 -3.90 -2.48
C LEU A 485 -26.85 -4.29 -3.96
N PRO A 486 -28.07 -4.37 -4.56
CA PRO A 486 -28.21 -4.69 -5.97
C PRO A 486 -27.68 -3.53 -6.82
N VAL A 487 -26.89 -3.84 -7.84
CA VAL A 487 -26.40 -2.86 -8.82
C VAL A 487 -27.17 -2.92 -10.14
N PHE A 488 -27.82 -4.04 -10.41
CA PHE A 488 -28.65 -4.22 -11.61
C PHE A 488 -30.11 -3.88 -11.34
N ARG A 489 -30.81 -3.27 -12.31
CA ARG A 489 -32.24 -3.00 -12.24
C ARG A 489 -33.03 -4.30 -12.22
N ALA A 490 -34.17 -4.30 -11.55
CA ALA A 490 -35.01 -5.49 -11.35
C ALA A 490 -35.61 -6.08 -12.67
N SER A 491 -35.65 -5.29 -13.75
CA SER A 491 -36.14 -5.69 -15.07
C SER A 491 -35.12 -6.31 -16.00
N ALA A 492 -33.84 -6.32 -15.61
CA ALA A 492 -32.75 -6.89 -16.39
C ALA A 492 -32.61 -8.42 -16.24
N THR A 493 -33.68 -9.12 -15.85
CA THR A 493 -33.71 -10.59 -15.80
C THR A 493 -34.11 -11.15 -17.15
N SER A 494 -33.10 -11.69 -17.87
CA SER A 494 -33.19 -12.70 -18.94
C SER A 494 -34.30 -12.54 -19.97
N GLN A 495 -34.02 -11.90 -21.08
CA GLN A 495 -34.51 -12.36 -22.36
C GLN A 495 -33.38 -13.13 -23.07
N THR A 496 -33.24 -14.40 -22.69
CA THR A 496 -32.54 -15.40 -23.50
C THR A 496 -33.17 -15.45 -24.89
N ARG A 497 -32.45 -15.09 -25.90
CA ARG A 497 -32.66 -15.57 -27.26
C ARG A 497 -31.42 -16.28 -27.75
#